data_44e310241e4d4eb5b6d26356dea3e441
#
_entry.id   44e310241e4d4eb5b6d26356dea3e441
#
_cell.length_a   1.000
_cell.length_b   1.000
_cell.length_c   1.000
_cell.angle_alpha   90.00
_cell.angle_beta   90.00
_cell.angle_gamma   90.00
#
_symmetry.space_group_name_H-M   'P 1'
#
loop_
_entity.id
_entity.type
_entity.pdbx_description
1 polymer ?
#
loop_
_entity_poly.entity_id
_entity_poly.type
_entity_poly.pdbx_seq_one_letter_code
_entity_poly.pdbx_strand_id
1 'polypeptide(L)'
;MMLGQRADKESVDAIREELGLNQSLGKQYVDYLNDLVPISFYDVADGNQKLDKIGRYARLGTIGSTAIVLKAPYLRMSYQSKRKVSEILGEAFPNTLLLAFVSISIAMVLGLIIGILTAVINTNFLNKLTLFITTIGMSLPSFFAAILMAWIFGFLLEHWTGLSMTGSLYTVDEYGRGEFLSLRNLILPALTLGMRPLAVVTELTRTSLLEAMSMDYVRTARAKGLKPFRVICIHALRNALNPVVTAVSGWFASLLAGAVFVEYVFDWKGIGVVVVDALDKYDFPVIMGAVLLIAVMLVLVNILVDIIYGFIDPRVRIS
;
A
#
# COMPACT_ATOMS: atom_id res chain seq x y z
N MET A 1 -12.09 -1.27 28.25
CA MET A 1 -12.74 -0.54 27.15
C MET A 1 -13.82 -1.35 26.42
N MET A 2 -13.71 -2.67 26.27
CA MET A 2 -14.79 -3.51 25.72
C MET A 2 -16.11 -3.51 26.53
N LEU A 3 -16.04 -3.17 27.80
CA LEU A 3 -17.15 -3.25 28.77
C LEU A 3 -17.76 -1.90 29.15
N GLY A 4 -17.34 -0.79 28.53
CA GLY A 4 -17.80 0.55 28.92
C GLY A 4 -17.35 0.99 30.32
N GLN A 5 -17.85 2.15 30.78
CA GLN A 5 -17.42 2.79 32.04
C GLN A 5 -17.88 2.08 33.34
N ARG A 6 -18.66 1.02 33.28
CA ARG A 6 -19.23 0.28 34.44
C ARG A 6 -18.94 -1.22 34.39
N ALA A 7 -17.74 -1.61 33.93
CA ALA A 7 -17.36 -3.01 33.97
C ALA A 7 -17.05 -3.44 35.40
N ASP A 8 -17.76 -4.45 35.90
CA ASP A 8 -17.40 -5.08 37.15
C ASP A 8 -16.13 -5.96 36.97
N LYS A 9 -15.43 -6.27 38.08
CA LYS A 9 -14.19 -7.03 38.02
C LYS A 9 -14.38 -8.43 37.41
N GLU A 10 -15.51 -9.08 37.69
CA GLU A 10 -15.80 -10.43 37.19
C GLU A 10 -15.90 -10.46 35.67
N SER A 11 -16.59 -9.47 35.07
CA SER A 11 -16.69 -9.34 33.63
C SER A 11 -15.35 -9.03 32.96
N VAL A 12 -14.49 -8.23 33.62
CA VAL A 12 -13.13 -7.95 33.13
C VAL A 12 -12.27 -9.21 33.15
N ASP A 13 -12.33 -9.97 34.23
CA ASP A 13 -11.52 -11.18 34.39
C ASP A 13 -12.00 -12.30 33.46
N ALA A 14 -13.30 -12.45 33.23
CA ALA A 14 -13.85 -13.37 32.26
C ALA A 14 -13.39 -13.06 30.82
N ILE A 15 -13.39 -11.78 30.41
CA ILE A 15 -12.88 -11.39 29.09
C ILE A 15 -11.36 -11.61 28.98
N ARG A 16 -10.58 -11.34 30.03
CA ARG A 16 -9.14 -11.61 30.03
C ARG A 16 -8.86 -13.10 29.87
N GLU A 17 -9.64 -13.96 30.48
CA GLU A 17 -9.53 -15.40 30.35
C GLU A 17 -9.94 -15.87 28.94
N GLU A 18 -11.05 -15.39 28.41
CA GLU A 18 -11.52 -15.71 27.06
C GLU A 18 -10.48 -15.31 25.99
N LEU A 19 -9.80 -14.18 26.16
CA LEU A 19 -8.79 -13.68 25.25
C LEU A 19 -7.39 -14.27 25.53
N GLY A 20 -7.23 -15.07 26.57
CA GLY A 20 -5.94 -15.66 26.96
C GLY A 20 -4.93 -14.65 27.50
N LEU A 21 -5.37 -13.45 27.90
CA LEU A 21 -4.50 -12.37 28.39
C LEU A 21 -3.92 -12.64 29.79
N ASN A 22 -4.44 -13.64 30.49
CA ASN A 22 -3.92 -14.09 31.77
C ASN A 22 -2.66 -14.98 31.63
N GLN A 23 -2.31 -15.37 30.40
CA GLN A 23 -1.15 -16.22 30.14
C GLN A 23 0.12 -15.37 30.02
N SER A 24 1.30 -16.01 30.21
CA SER A 24 2.58 -15.34 30.00
C SER A 24 2.71 -14.86 28.53
N LEU A 25 3.41 -13.74 28.31
CA LEU A 25 3.62 -13.19 26.96
C LEU A 25 4.21 -14.21 25.98
N GLY A 26 5.15 -15.06 26.47
CA GLY A 26 5.74 -16.12 25.65
C GLY A 26 4.69 -17.14 25.17
N LYS A 27 3.73 -17.52 26.02
CA LYS A 27 2.67 -18.44 25.65
C LYS A 27 1.68 -17.79 24.68
N GLN A 28 1.31 -16.53 24.90
CA GLN A 28 0.47 -15.76 23.97
C GLN A 28 1.11 -15.67 22.57
N TYR A 29 2.44 -15.47 22.51
CA TYR A 29 3.18 -15.43 21.26
C TYR A 29 3.21 -16.79 20.54
N VAL A 30 3.48 -17.88 21.28
CA VAL A 30 3.46 -19.24 20.70
C VAL A 30 2.07 -19.60 20.19
N ASP A 31 1.02 -19.29 20.95
CA ASP A 31 -0.37 -19.52 20.53
C ASP A 31 -0.72 -18.70 19.28
N TYR A 32 -0.22 -17.46 19.17
CA TYR A 32 -0.39 -16.64 17.98
C TYR A 32 0.33 -17.23 16.75
N LEU A 33 1.57 -17.69 16.91
CA LEU A 33 2.30 -18.39 15.84
C LEU A 33 1.59 -19.67 15.42
N ASN A 34 1.08 -20.44 16.37
CA ASN A 34 0.30 -21.65 16.10
C ASN A 34 -1.01 -21.31 15.31
N ASP A 35 -1.63 -20.16 15.56
CA ASP A 35 -2.78 -19.71 14.80
C ASP A 35 -2.41 -19.35 13.35
N LEU A 36 -1.19 -18.88 13.09
CA LEU A 36 -0.74 -18.44 11.76
C LEU A 36 -0.22 -19.59 10.87
N VAL A 37 0.42 -20.59 11.46
CA VAL A 37 1.02 -21.67 10.66
C VAL A 37 -0.05 -22.59 10.07
N PRO A 38 0.17 -23.14 8.85
CA PRO A 38 -0.77 -24.04 8.22
C PRO A 38 -0.96 -25.34 8.99
N ILE A 39 0.10 -25.89 9.59
CA ILE A 39 0.04 -27.09 10.45
C ILE A 39 0.06 -26.64 11.89
N SER A 40 -1.03 -26.85 12.60
CA SER A 40 -1.25 -26.31 13.95
C SER A 40 -1.65 -27.41 14.94
N PHE A 41 -1.36 -27.16 16.21
CA PHE A 41 -1.58 -28.08 17.32
C PHE A 41 -2.60 -27.47 18.29
N TYR A 42 -3.71 -28.16 18.51
CA TYR A 42 -4.77 -27.72 19.42
C TYR A 42 -5.11 -28.78 20.43
N ASP A 43 -5.19 -28.41 21.71
CA ASP A 43 -5.66 -29.31 22.74
C ASP A 43 -7.18 -29.49 22.62
N VAL A 44 -7.60 -30.75 22.56
CA VAL A 44 -9.02 -31.15 22.40
C VAL A 44 -9.67 -31.41 23.77
N ALA A 45 -8.87 -31.44 24.87
CA ALA A 45 -9.38 -31.67 26.22
C ALA A 45 -10.34 -30.56 26.67
N ASP A 46 -10.17 -29.33 26.20
CA ASP A 46 -11.04 -28.16 26.51
C ASP A 46 -12.27 -28.04 25.58
N GLY A 47 -12.64 -29.11 24.90
CA GLY A 47 -13.71 -29.09 23.90
C GLY A 47 -13.29 -28.44 22.58
N ASN A 48 -14.08 -28.61 21.53
CA ASN A 48 -13.77 -28.13 20.17
C ASN A 48 -13.89 -26.60 19.99
N GLN A 49 -14.11 -25.81 21.05
CA GLN A 49 -14.39 -24.36 20.97
C GLN A 49 -13.33 -23.56 20.22
N LYS A 50 -12.04 -23.90 20.35
CA LYS A 50 -10.96 -23.24 19.59
C LYS A 50 -10.99 -23.65 18.10
N LEU A 51 -11.30 -24.90 17.81
CA LEU A 51 -11.37 -25.42 16.46
C LEU A 51 -12.57 -24.85 15.69
N ASP A 52 -13.70 -24.63 16.36
CA ASP A 52 -14.90 -24.02 15.74
C ASP A 52 -14.69 -22.57 15.32
N LYS A 53 -13.84 -21.82 16.04
CA LYS A 53 -13.48 -20.44 15.71
C LYS A 53 -12.59 -20.31 14.45
N ILE A 54 -11.81 -21.36 14.13
CA ILE A 54 -10.85 -21.35 13.01
C ILE A 54 -11.55 -21.46 11.65
N GLY A 55 -12.68 -22.12 11.57
CA GLY A 55 -13.44 -22.34 10.35
C GLY A 55 -13.05 -23.65 9.66
N ARG A 56 -12.71 -23.64 8.35
CA ARG A 56 -12.39 -24.87 7.61
C ARG A 56 -10.99 -25.36 7.96
N TYR A 57 -10.90 -26.62 8.43
CA TYR A 57 -9.64 -27.31 8.69
C TYR A 57 -9.75 -28.81 8.31
N ALA A 58 -8.63 -29.43 8.00
CA ALA A 58 -8.50 -30.87 7.84
C ALA A 58 -7.74 -31.43 9.05
N ARG A 59 -8.30 -32.41 9.75
CA ARG A 59 -7.64 -33.10 10.86
C ARG A 59 -6.68 -34.15 10.31
N LEU A 60 -5.38 -33.97 10.53
CA LEU A 60 -4.34 -34.89 10.07
C LEU A 60 -4.14 -36.09 11.01
N GLY A 61 -4.37 -35.88 12.31
CA GLY A 61 -4.21 -36.90 13.34
C GLY A 61 -4.40 -36.35 14.74
N THR A 62 -4.26 -37.24 15.74
CA THR A 62 -4.27 -36.91 17.17
C THR A 62 -3.14 -37.64 17.87
N ILE A 63 -2.42 -36.91 18.72
CA ILE A 63 -1.38 -37.46 19.62
C ILE A 63 -1.80 -37.11 21.04
N GLY A 64 -2.31 -38.11 21.80
CA GLY A 64 -2.90 -37.90 23.12
C GLY A 64 -4.12 -36.96 23.06
N SER A 65 -4.09 -35.86 23.82
CA SER A 65 -5.13 -34.81 23.81
C SER A 65 -4.95 -33.78 22.71
N THR A 66 -3.86 -33.81 21.92
CA THR A 66 -3.53 -32.78 20.95
C THR A 66 -3.95 -33.21 19.53
N ALA A 67 -4.82 -32.44 18.88
CA ALA A 67 -5.17 -32.59 17.49
C ALA A 67 -4.18 -31.84 16.60
N ILE A 68 -3.68 -32.49 15.56
CA ILE A 68 -2.89 -31.91 14.49
C ILE A 68 -3.84 -31.55 13.35
N VAL A 69 -3.89 -30.27 13.00
CA VAL A 69 -4.82 -29.79 11.97
C VAL A 69 -4.07 -29.02 10.87
N LEU A 70 -4.52 -29.22 9.62
CA LEU A 70 -4.11 -28.42 8.47
C LEU A 70 -5.22 -27.39 8.20
N LYS A 71 -4.86 -26.12 8.21
CA LYS A 71 -5.79 -24.98 8.05
C LYS A 71 -5.15 -23.82 7.31
N ALA A 72 -5.97 -22.88 6.83
CA ALA A 72 -5.48 -21.59 6.41
C ALA A 72 -4.99 -20.78 7.62
N PRO A 73 -4.06 -19.82 7.44
CA PRO A 73 -3.64 -18.89 8.49
C PRO A 73 -4.85 -18.23 9.16
N TYR A 74 -4.96 -18.36 10.49
CA TYR A 74 -6.06 -17.80 11.26
C TYR A 74 -5.61 -16.49 11.94
N LEU A 75 -6.11 -15.36 11.44
CA LEU A 75 -5.77 -14.01 11.95
C LEU A 75 -6.59 -13.60 13.17
N ARG A 76 -7.29 -14.55 13.79
CA ARG A 76 -8.22 -14.33 14.92
C ARG A 76 -9.45 -13.49 14.53
N MET A 77 -10.20 -13.08 15.55
CA MET A 77 -11.39 -12.25 15.42
C MET A 77 -11.15 -10.87 16.04
N SER A 78 -11.73 -9.85 15.43
CA SER A 78 -11.79 -8.50 15.98
C SER A 78 -12.43 -8.52 17.37
N TYR A 79 -11.82 -7.81 18.30
CA TYR A 79 -12.38 -7.67 19.65
C TYR A 79 -13.64 -6.82 19.66
N GLN A 80 -13.72 -5.85 18.75
CA GLN A 80 -14.82 -4.89 18.68
C GLN A 80 -16.01 -5.41 17.85
N SER A 81 -15.76 -5.82 16.61
CA SER A 81 -16.82 -6.21 15.66
C SER A 81 -17.19 -7.69 15.74
N LYS A 82 -16.39 -8.52 16.43
CA LYS A 82 -16.53 -9.99 16.47
C LYS A 82 -16.52 -10.66 15.08
N ARG A 83 -16.06 -9.94 14.05
CA ARG A 83 -15.83 -10.46 12.69
C ARG A 83 -14.42 -11.04 12.57
N LYS A 84 -14.21 -11.94 11.62
CA LYS A 84 -12.86 -12.46 11.32
C LYS A 84 -11.99 -11.34 10.75
N VAL A 85 -10.76 -11.23 11.26
CA VAL A 85 -9.80 -10.21 10.78
C VAL A 85 -9.50 -10.40 9.30
N SER A 86 -9.45 -11.65 8.80
CA SER A 86 -9.26 -11.94 7.37
C SER A 86 -10.38 -11.38 6.48
N GLU A 87 -11.62 -11.32 6.96
CA GLU A 87 -12.75 -10.73 6.22
C GLU A 87 -12.62 -9.21 6.19
N ILE A 88 -12.34 -8.58 7.34
CA ILE A 88 -12.17 -7.13 7.44
C ILE A 88 -11.04 -6.64 6.52
N LEU A 89 -9.90 -7.31 6.56
CA LEU A 89 -8.75 -6.97 5.71
C LEU A 89 -9.00 -7.29 4.24
N GLY A 90 -9.71 -8.39 3.95
CA GLY A 90 -10.06 -8.77 2.58
C GLY A 90 -10.99 -7.77 1.89
N GLU A 91 -11.88 -7.09 2.63
CA GLU A 91 -12.75 -6.02 2.14
C GLU A 91 -11.98 -4.72 1.89
N ALA A 92 -11.00 -4.39 2.73
CA ALA A 92 -10.25 -3.15 2.64
C ALA A 92 -9.06 -3.21 1.65
N PHE A 93 -8.42 -4.38 1.53
CA PHE A 93 -7.20 -4.55 0.74
C PHE A 93 -7.33 -4.15 -0.75
N PRO A 94 -8.39 -4.51 -1.49
CA PRO A 94 -8.53 -4.11 -2.88
C PRO A 94 -8.53 -2.59 -3.08
N ASN A 95 -9.07 -1.83 -2.14
CA ASN A 95 -9.10 -0.37 -2.21
C ASN A 95 -7.71 0.23 -2.05
N THR A 96 -6.91 -0.28 -1.11
CA THR A 96 -5.50 0.12 -0.93
C THR A 96 -4.67 -0.23 -2.16
N LEU A 97 -4.85 -1.44 -2.71
CA LEU A 97 -4.13 -1.89 -3.90
C LEU A 97 -4.47 -1.02 -5.12
N LEU A 98 -5.76 -0.72 -5.33
CA LEU A 98 -6.21 0.17 -6.41
C LEU A 98 -5.60 1.56 -6.25
N LEU A 99 -5.64 2.14 -5.05
CA LEU A 99 -5.07 3.45 -4.77
C LEU A 99 -3.56 3.47 -5.07
N ALA A 100 -2.81 2.49 -4.58
CA ALA A 100 -1.38 2.39 -4.81
C ALA A 100 -1.04 2.23 -6.31
N PHE A 101 -1.79 1.38 -7.03
CA PHE A 101 -1.60 1.15 -8.46
C PHE A 101 -1.87 2.41 -9.30
N VAL A 102 -2.97 3.11 -9.02
CA VAL A 102 -3.31 4.35 -9.72
C VAL A 102 -2.31 5.45 -9.39
N SER A 103 -1.89 5.58 -8.14
CA SER A 103 -0.89 6.55 -7.69
C SER A 103 0.45 6.37 -8.41
N ILE A 104 0.97 5.15 -8.47
CA ILE A 104 2.25 4.88 -9.14
C ILE A 104 2.14 5.06 -10.67
N SER A 105 1.00 4.70 -11.25
CA SER A 105 0.75 4.88 -12.68
C SER A 105 0.73 6.36 -13.07
N ILE A 106 0.03 7.21 -12.30
CA ILE A 106 0.02 8.66 -12.47
C ILE A 106 1.44 9.22 -12.30
N ALA A 107 2.13 8.82 -11.24
CA ALA A 107 3.50 9.26 -10.96
C ALA A 107 4.47 8.89 -12.10
N MET A 108 4.36 7.69 -12.63
CA MET A 108 5.17 7.21 -13.73
C MET A 108 4.89 8.01 -15.01
N VAL A 109 3.63 8.13 -15.41
CA VAL A 109 3.25 8.81 -16.67
C VAL A 109 3.62 10.30 -16.61
N LEU A 110 3.19 11.02 -15.57
CA LEU A 110 3.48 12.44 -15.43
C LEU A 110 4.97 12.69 -15.18
N GLY A 111 5.61 11.88 -14.35
CA GLY A 111 7.04 12.00 -14.07
C GLY A 111 7.92 11.81 -15.31
N LEU A 112 7.59 10.81 -16.15
CA LEU A 112 8.26 10.61 -17.43
C LEU A 112 8.06 11.80 -18.37
N ILE A 113 6.82 12.28 -18.53
CA ILE A 113 6.52 13.43 -19.40
C ILE A 113 7.30 14.67 -18.95
N ILE A 114 7.22 15.03 -17.67
CA ILE A 114 7.89 16.20 -17.12
C ILE A 114 9.42 16.05 -17.22
N GLY A 115 9.96 14.88 -16.85
CA GLY A 115 11.38 14.58 -16.92
C GLY A 115 11.95 14.67 -18.35
N ILE A 116 11.23 14.11 -19.33
CA ILE A 116 11.63 14.20 -20.75
C ILE A 116 11.58 15.65 -21.23
N LEU A 117 10.47 16.35 -20.97
CA LEU A 117 10.31 17.73 -21.41
C LEU A 117 11.41 18.64 -20.85
N THR A 118 11.71 18.51 -19.56
CA THR A 118 12.74 19.32 -18.90
C THR A 118 14.15 18.95 -19.38
N ALA A 119 14.43 17.70 -19.70
CA ALA A 119 15.71 17.28 -20.29
C ALA A 119 15.88 17.80 -21.72
N VAL A 120 14.84 17.79 -22.53
CA VAL A 120 14.90 18.18 -23.96
C VAL A 120 14.94 19.71 -24.12
N ILE A 121 14.09 20.44 -23.41
CA ILE A 121 14.03 21.91 -23.47
C ILE A 121 15.26 22.52 -22.78
N ASN A 122 15.70 21.92 -21.69
CA ASN A 122 16.93 22.22 -20.94
C ASN A 122 17.23 23.71 -20.71
N THR A 123 16.21 24.50 -20.34
CA THR A 123 16.39 25.91 -19.96
C THR A 123 16.66 26.06 -18.46
N ASN A 124 17.48 27.06 -18.10
CA ASN A 124 17.81 27.31 -16.68
C ASN A 124 16.58 27.53 -15.80
N PHE A 125 15.54 28.17 -16.34
CA PHE A 125 14.29 28.40 -15.61
C PHE A 125 13.54 27.11 -15.33
N LEU A 126 13.30 26.27 -16.36
CA LEU A 126 12.61 25.00 -16.21
C LEU A 126 13.37 24.05 -15.30
N ASN A 127 14.70 24.01 -15.40
CA ASN A 127 15.53 23.17 -14.55
C ASN A 127 15.41 23.56 -13.07
N LYS A 128 15.47 24.86 -12.77
CA LYS A 128 15.29 25.35 -11.38
C LYS A 128 13.87 25.13 -10.87
N LEU A 129 12.86 25.34 -11.70
CA LEU A 129 11.47 25.12 -11.34
C LEU A 129 11.18 23.64 -11.07
N THR A 130 11.66 22.74 -11.93
CA THR A 130 11.51 21.31 -11.71
C THR A 130 12.19 20.87 -10.44
N LEU A 131 13.45 21.28 -10.23
CA LEU A 131 14.17 20.98 -9.00
C LEU A 131 13.44 21.48 -7.75
N PHE A 132 12.90 22.68 -7.79
CA PHE A 132 12.14 23.26 -6.68
C PHE A 132 10.87 22.44 -6.38
N ILE A 133 10.08 22.10 -7.41
CA ILE A 133 8.84 21.32 -7.26
C ILE A 133 9.14 19.89 -6.78
N THR A 134 10.14 19.24 -7.34
CA THR A 134 10.52 17.88 -6.94
C THR A 134 11.06 17.86 -5.51
N THR A 135 11.86 18.84 -5.11
CA THR A 135 12.37 18.97 -3.74
C THR A 135 11.22 19.13 -2.74
N ILE A 136 10.25 19.99 -3.02
CA ILE A 136 9.05 20.15 -2.17
C ILE A 136 8.28 18.83 -2.11
N GLY A 137 7.99 18.20 -3.26
CA GLY A 137 7.24 16.95 -3.33
C GLY A 137 7.89 15.79 -2.54
N MET A 138 9.22 15.75 -2.48
CA MET A 138 9.96 14.76 -1.68
C MET A 138 10.02 15.09 -0.20
N SER A 139 10.04 16.38 0.17
CA SER A 139 10.26 16.85 1.54
C SER A 139 8.98 16.85 2.37
N LEU A 140 7.81 17.02 1.75
CA LEU A 140 6.54 17.08 2.47
C LEU A 140 6.16 15.72 3.07
N PRO A 141 5.79 15.67 4.37
CA PRO A 141 5.17 14.47 4.94
C PRO A 141 3.86 14.13 4.21
N SER A 142 3.60 12.86 3.95
CA SER A 142 2.43 12.43 3.16
C SER A 142 1.09 12.88 3.77
N PHE A 143 0.96 12.83 5.11
CA PHE A 143 -0.24 13.30 5.80
C PHE A 143 -0.47 14.80 5.63
N PHE A 144 0.60 15.60 5.69
CA PHE A 144 0.51 17.05 5.51
C PHE A 144 0.15 17.40 4.07
N ALA A 145 0.76 16.73 3.10
CA ALA A 145 0.39 16.86 1.69
C ALA A 145 -1.08 16.49 1.46
N ALA A 146 -1.58 15.42 2.11
CA ALA A 146 -2.98 15.00 2.01
C ALA A 146 -3.94 16.10 2.53
N ILE A 147 -3.65 16.67 3.68
CA ILE A 147 -4.46 17.76 4.24
C ILE A 147 -4.46 18.97 3.31
N LEU A 148 -3.29 19.39 2.79
CA LEU A 148 -3.20 20.50 1.87
C LEU A 148 -3.95 20.26 0.57
N MET A 149 -3.82 19.08 -0.03
CA MET A 149 -4.52 18.71 -1.26
C MET A 149 -6.03 18.67 -1.06
N ALA A 150 -6.51 18.08 0.04
CA ALA A 150 -7.91 18.05 0.39
C ALA A 150 -8.45 19.46 0.59
N TRP A 151 -7.74 20.31 1.36
CA TRP A 151 -8.15 21.68 1.64
C TRP A 151 -8.14 22.57 0.39
N ILE A 152 -7.09 22.54 -0.42
CA ILE A 152 -6.98 23.40 -1.59
C ILE A 152 -7.95 22.93 -2.69
N PHE A 153 -7.89 21.68 -3.09
CA PHE A 153 -8.63 21.18 -4.26
C PHE A 153 -10.01 20.64 -3.93
N GLY A 154 -10.22 20.11 -2.72
CA GLY A 154 -11.50 19.57 -2.29
C GLY A 154 -12.38 20.56 -1.53
N PHE A 155 -11.82 21.68 -1.02
CA PHE A 155 -12.59 22.71 -0.32
C PHE A 155 -12.51 24.08 -1.01
N LEU A 156 -11.34 24.70 -1.12
CA LEU A 156 -11.22 26.07 -1.69
C LEU A 156 -11.58 26.11 -3.18
N LEU A 157 -11.15 25.10 -3.94
CA LEU A 157 -11.34 25.01 -5.38
C LEU A 157 -12.45 23.99 -5.78
N GLU A 158 -13.27 23.52 -4.84
CA GLU A 158 -14.32 22.54 -5.11
C GLU A 158 -15.22 22.96 -6.28
N HIS A 159 -15.63 24.23 -6.28
CA HIS A 159 -16.48 24.77 -7.36
C HIS A 159 -15.84 24.67 -8.76
N TRP A 160 -14.51 24.69 -8.85
CA TRP A 160 -13.78 24.61 -10.12
C TRP A 160 -13.35 23.19 -10.47
N THR A 161 -12.99 22.41 -9.47
CA THR A 161 -12.47 21.05 -9.66
C THR A 161 -13.57 19.99 -9.67
N GLY A 162 -14.66 20.24 -8.94
CA GLY A 162 -15.71 19.28 -8.65
C GLY A 162 -15.21 18.09 -7.81
N LEU A 163 -14.05 18.25 -7.11
CA LEU A 163 -13.47 17.21 -6.26
C LEU A 163 -13.91 17.41 -4.82
N SER A 164 -14.14 16.32 -4.10
CA SER A 164 -14.52 16.34 -2.69
C SER A 164 -13.30 16.19 -1.79
N MET A 165 -13.35 16.80 -0.58
CA MET A 165 -12.29 16.66 0.43
C MET A 165 -12.10 15.21 0.87
N THR A 166 -13.19 14.47 1.00
CA THR A 166 -13.23 13.08 1.46
C THR A 166 -14.14 12.26 0.59
N GLY A 167 -13.96 10.95 0.59
CA GLY A 167 -14.82 10.03 -0.11
C GLY A 167 -14.12 8.73 -0.49
N SER A 168 -14.88 7.65 -0.56
CA SER A 168 -14.41 6.35 -0.99
C SER A 168 -14.76 6.04 -2.43
N LEU A 169 -14.28 4.89 -2.94
CA LEU A 169 -14.56 4.42 -4.29
C LEU A 169 -16.05 4.25 -4.56
N TYR A 170 -16.78 3.80 -3.54
CA TYR A 170 -18.23 3.64 -3.56
C TYR A 170 -18.87 4.68 -2.65
N THR A 171 -19.80 5.45 -3.20
CA THR A 171 -20.59 6.44 -2.47
C THR A 171 -22.05 6.01 -2.46
N VAL A 172 -22.72 6.23 -1.34
CA VAL A 172 -24.17 5.99 -1.22
C VAL A 172 -24.89 7.20 -1.82
N ASP A 173 -25.89 6.95 -2.66
CA ASP A 173 -26.74 8.00 -3.20
C ASP A 173 -27.52 8.70 -2.05
N GLU A 174 -27.65 10.01 -2.12
CA GLU A 174 -28.44 10.82 -1.15
C GLU A 174 -29.87 10.33 -1.00
N TYR A 175 -30.42 9.66 -2.02
CA TYR A 175 -31.75 9.09 -2.03
C TYR A 175 -31.82 7.62 -1.59
N GLY A 176 -30.71 7.02 -1.13
CA GLY A 176 -30.67 5.64 -0.65
C GLY A 176 -30.88 4.56 -1.73
N ARG A 177 -30.70 4.89 -3.01
CA ARG A 177 -30.90 3.97 -4.15
C ARG A 177 -29.84 2.91 -4.32
N GLY A 178 -28.76 2.99 -3.54
CA GLY A 178 -27.64 2.05 -3.56
C GLY A 178 -26.28 2.70 -3.59
N GLU A 179 -25.24 1.87 -3.68
CA GLU A 179 -23.87 2.32 -3.83
C GLU A 179 -23.52 2.48 -5.32
N PHE A 180 -22.89 3.58 -5.68
CA PHE A 180 -22.40 3.81 -7.03
C PHE A 180 -20.90 4.14 -7.04
N LEU A 181 -20.23 3.77 -8.12
CA LEU A 181 -18.80 3.98 -8.32
C LEU A 181 -18.48 5.45 -8.57
N SER A 182 -17.64 6.06 -7.73
CA SER A 182 -17.18 7.44 -7.87
C SER A 182 -15.67 7.51 -8.08
N LEU A 183 -15.24 7.48 -9.34
CA LEU A 183 -13.81 7.60 -9.67
C LEU A 183 -13.23 8.98 -9.34
N ARG A 184 -14.07 10.01 -9.16
CA ARG A 184 -13.60 11.35 -8.75
C ARG A 184 -12.94 11.34 -7.39
N ASN A 185 -13.44 10.53 -6.47
CA ASN A 185 -12.88 10.40 -5.13
C ASN A 185 -11.49 9.75 -5.09
N LEU A 186 -11.08 9.07 -6.16
CA LEU A 186 -9.76 8.47 -6.30
C LEU A 186 -8.68 9.51 -6.68
N ILE A 187 -9.06 10.64 -7.29
CA ILE A 187 -8.10 11.58 -7.91
C ILE A 187 -7.19 12.21 -6.85
N LEU A 188 -7.75 12.85 -5.83
CA LEU A 188 -6.96 13.54 -4.81
C LEU A 188 -6.08 12.59 -3.99
N PRO A 189 -6.60 11.46 -3.46
CA PRO A 189 -5.76 10.48 -2.76
C PRO A 189 -4.63 9.94 -3.65
N ALA A 190 -4.92 9.63 -4.93
CA ALA A 190 -3.94 9.08 -5.86
C ALA A 190 -2.85 10.09 -6.22
N LEU A 191 -3.20 11.35 -6.49
CA LEU A 191 -2.22 12.42 -6.73
C LEU A 191 -1.35 12.67 -5.50
N THR A 192 -1.96 12.71 -4.32
CA THR A 192 -1.24 12.94 -3.07
C THR A 192 -0.24 11.81 -2.78
N LEU A 193 -0.70 10.57 -2.85
CA LEU A 193 0.14 9.41 -2.61
C LEU A 193 1.24 9.28 -3.67
N GLY A 194 0.93 9.62 -4.92
CA GLY A 194 1.85 9.62 -6.06
C GLY A 194 2.85 10.78 -6.09
N MET A 195 2.72 11.81 -5.25
CA MET A 195 3.55 13.02 -5.32
C MET A 195 5.05 12.75 -5.13
N ARG A 196 5.41 11.91 -4.15
CA ARG A 196 6.82 11.54 -3.90
C ARG A 196 7.42 10.71 -5.04
N PRO A 197 6.80 9.58 -5.47
CA PRO A 197 7.30 8.83 -6.62
C PRO A 197 7.35 9.67 -7.89
N LEU A 198 6.38 10.56 -8.12
CA LEU A 198 6.38 11.49 -9.27
C LEU A 198 7.64 12.36 -9.27
N ALA A 199 7.99 12.94 -8.14
CA ALA A 199 9.19 13.75 -8.00
C ALA A 199 10.47 12.95 -8.33
N VAL A 200 10.58 11.74 -7.79
CA VAL A 200 11.73 10.85 -8.03
C VAL A 200 11.80 10.42 -9.49
N VAL A 201 10.68 10.00 -10.08
CA VAL A 201 10.61 9.60 -11.50
C VAL A 201 10.99 10.76 -12.41
N THR A 202 10.51 11.97 -12.12
CA THR A 202 10.86 13.18 -12.88
C THR A 202 12.36 13.44 -12.88
N GLU A 203 12.97 13.44 -11.68
CA GLU A 203 14.41 13.75 -11.53
C GLU A 203 15.30 12.66 -12.15
N LEU A 204 14.97 11.38 -11.92
CA LEU A 204 15.71 10.26 -12.53
C LEU A 204 15.56 10.25 -14.04
N THR A 205 14.35 10.48 -14.58
CA THR A 205 14.15 10.54 -16.04
C THR A 205 14.97 11.67 -16.65
N ARG A 206 14.95 12.84 -16.03
CA ARG A 206 15.68 14.00 -16.51
C ARG A 206 17.19 13.76 -16.51
N THR A 207 17.76 13.33 -15.38
CA THR A 207 19.20 13.14 -15.22
C THR A 207 19.72 12.01 -16.11
N SER A 208 19.07 10.85 -16.11
CA SER A 208 19.46 9.71 -16.95
C SER A 208 19.31 10.00 -18.44
N LEU A 209 18.30 10.81 -18.85
CA LEU A 209 18.15 11.18 -20.25
C LEU A 209 19.24 12.17 -20.69
N LEU A 210 19.62 13.14 -19.86
CA LEU A 210 20.73 14.06 -20.12
C LEU A 210 22.04 13.29 -20.27
N GLU A 211 22.30 12.33 -19.38
CA GLU A 211 23.47 11.46 -19.46
C GLU A 211 23.46 10.64 -20.76
N ALA A 212 22.36 9.95 -21.05
CA ALA A 212 22.21 9.15 -22.27
C ALA A 212 22.42 9.98 -23.55
N MET A 213 21.94 11.24 -23.58
CA MET A 213 22.12 12.14 -24.71
C MET A 213 23.56 12.59 -24.93
N SER A 214 24.44 12.47 -23.94
CA SER A 214 25.88 12.77 -24.04
C SER A 214 26.71 11.62 -24.60
N MET A 215 26.17 10.40 -24.65
CA MET A 215 26.87 9.17 -25.04
C MET A 215 27.15 9.10 -26.54
N ASP A 216 28.22 8.39 -26.93
CA ASP A 216 28.71 8.30 -28.30
C ASP A 216 27.72 7.63 -29.27
N TYR A 217 26.91 6.66 -28.80
CA TYR A 217 25.90 6.04 -29.67
C TYR A 217 24.82 7.04 -30.08
N VAL A 218 24.49 8.03 -29.24
CA VAL A 218 23.55 9.11 -29.57
C VAL A 218 24.19 10.10 -30.54
N ARG A 219 25.48 10.42 -30.37
CA ARG A 219 26.23 11.24 -31.33
C ARG A 219 26.27 10.58 -32.70
N THR A 220 26.51 9.27 -32.73
CA THR A 220 26.52 8.47 -33.98
C THR A 220 25.13 8.48 -34.64
N ALA A 221 24.06 8.35 -33.88
CA ALA A 221 22.69 8.42 -34.39
C ALA A 221 22.37 9.79 -35.02
N ARG A 222 22.81 10.89 -34.40
CA ARG A 222 22.72 12.25 -34.95
C ARG A 222 23.55 12.43 -36.23
N ALA A 223 24.80 11.92 -36.25
CA ALA A 223 25.65 11.97 -37.42
C ALA A 223 25.08 11.22 -38.63
N LYS A 224 24.29 10.16 -38.41
CA LYS A 224 23.54 9.45 -39.46
C LYS A 224 22.30 10.20 -39.97
N GLY A 225 22.03 11.43 -39.50
CA GLY A 225 20.92 12.26 -39.96
C GLY A 225 19.55 11.87 -39.42
N LEU A 226 19.48 11.10 -38.31
CA LEU A 226 18.19 10.74 -37.71
C LEU A 226 17.50 11.97 -37.13
N LYS A 227 16.18 12.04 -37.25
CA LYS A 227 15.35 13.13 -36.69
C LYS A 227 15.51 13.17 -35.14
N PRO A 228 15.59 14.36 -34.53
CA PRO A 228 15.77 14.53 -33.08
C PRO A 228 14.80 13.69 -32.23
N PHE A 229 13.53 13.67 -32.59
CA PHE A 229 12.50 12.86 -31.89
C PHE A 229 12.85 11.36 -31.90
N ARG A 230 13.33 10.83 -33.04
CA ARG A 230 13.70 9.41 -33.13
C ARG A 230 14.96 9.10 -32.31
N VAL A 231 15.92 10.03 -32.30
CA VAL A 231 17.13 9.91 -31.48
C VAL A 231 16.78 9.86 -29.99
N ILE A 232 15.88 10.75 -29.53
CA ILE A 232 15.50 10.82 -28.13
C ILE A 232 14.68 9.57 -27.74
N CYS A 233 13.58 9.28 -28.44
CA CYS A 233 12.64 8.24 -28.02
C CYS A 233 13.19 6.81 -28.19
N ILE A 234 13.97 6.55 -29.24
CA ILE A 234 14.43 5.18 -29.54
C ILE A 234 15.83 4.92 -28.99
N HIS A 235 16.73 5.89 -29.10
CA HIS A 235 18.13 5.64 -28.74
C HIS A 235 18.47 6.10 -27.33
N ALA A 236 18.05 7.29 -26.90
CA ALA A 236 18.39 7.81 -25.59
C ALA A 236 17.46 7.30 -24.48
N LEU A 237 16.13 7.44 -24.67
CA LEU A 237 15.15 7.15 -23.64
C LEU A 237 15.14 5.67 -23.23
N ARG A 238 15.30 4.75 -24.19
CA ARG A 238 15.34 3.31 -23.90
C ARG A 238 16.39 2.94 -22.82
N ASN A 239 17.56 3.56 -22.89
CA ASN A 239 18.63 3.32 -21.92
C ASN A 239 18.43 4.15 -20.63
N ALA A 240 17.87 5.34 -20.76
CA ALA A 240 17.58 6.22 -19.63
C ALA A 240 16.47 5.70 -18.71
N LEU A 241 15.62 4.78 -19.17
CA LEU A 241 14.52 4.23 -18.38
C LEU A 241 14.95 3.19 -17.33
N ASN A 242 16.14 2.57 -17.46
CA ASN A 242 16.57 1.52 -16.52
C ASN A 242 16.53 1.97 -15.05
N PRO A 243 17.15 3.11 -14.65
CA PRO A 243 17.07 3.58 -13.26
C PRO A 243 15.65 3.95 -12.83
N VAL A 244 14.81 4.41 -13.78
CA VAL A 244 13.42 4.79 -13.49
C VAL A 244 12.58 3.57 -13.15
N VAL A 245 12.70 2.49 -13.94
CA VAL A 245 11.98 1.23 -13.67
C VAL A 245 12.36 0.68 -12.30
N THR A 246 13.65 0.72 -11.96
CA THR A 246 14.16 0.34 -10.64
C THR A 246 13.47 1.13 -9.52
N ALA A 247 13.47 2.45 -9.63
CA ALA A 247 12.89 3.32 -8.62
C ALA A 247 11.38 3.11 -8.47
N VAL A 248 10.63 3.01 -9.59
CA VAL A 248 9.17 2.79 -9.59
C VAL A 248 8.81 1.50 -8.87
N SER A 249 9.56 0.44 -9.10
CA SER A 249 9.34 -0.85 -8.47
C SER A 249 9.47 -0.77 -6.93
N GLY A 250 10.55 -0.14 -6.44
CA GLY A 250 10.75 0.07 -4.99
C GLY A 250 9.67 0.98 -4.38
N TRP A 251 9.23 1.99 -5.10
CA TRP A 251 8.16 2.88 -4.63
C TRP A 251 6.81 2.19 -4.54
N PHE A 252 6.48 1.27 -5.45
CA PHE A 252 5.21 0.56 -5.38
C PHE A 252 5.05 -0.23 -4.07
N ALA A 253 6.09 -0.94 -3.64
CA ALA A 253 6.09 -1.63 -2.36
C ALA A 253 5.93 -0.65 -1.18
N SER A 254 6.64 0.50 -1.23
CA SER A 254 6.56 1.55 -0.21
C SER A 254 5.18 2.19 -0.13
N LEU A 255 4.46 2.35 -1.25
CA LEU A 255 3.14 2.95 -1.29
C LEU A 255 2.10 2.11 -0.55
N LEU A 256 2.18 0.78 -0.61
CA LEU A 256 1.28 -0.12 0.11
C LEU A 256 1.40 0.06 1.64
N ALA A 257 2.61 0.31 2.15
CA ALA A 257 2.83 0.60 3.57
C ALA A 257 2.54 2.08 3.92
N GLY A 258 2.79 3.00 2.99
CA GLY A 258 2.71 4.46 3.20
C GLY A 258 1.32 5.06 2.98
N ALA A 259 0.36 4.28 2.49
CA ALA A 259 -0.98 4.78 2.18
C ALA A 259 -1.83 5.13 3.42
N VAL A 260 -1.48 4.61 4.61
CA VAL A 260 -2.29 4.67 5.84
C VAL A 260 -2.83 6.07 6.13
N PHE A 261 -1.94 7.07 6.19
CA PHE A 261 -2.35 8.43 6.52
C PHE A 261 -3.11 9.12 5.39
N VAL A 262 -2.78 8.82 4.13
CA VAL A 262 -3.49 9.37 2.97
C VAL A 262 -4.91 8.80 2.94
N GLU A 263 -5.06 7.49 3.12
CA GLU A 263 -6.37 6.83 3.20
C GLU A 263 -7.21 7.41 4.34
N TYR A 264 -6.62 7.62 5.51
CA TYR A 264 -7.32 8.17 6.66
C TYR A 264 -7.80 9.62 6.43
N VAL A 265 -6.94 10.49 5.88
CA VAL A 265 -7.28 11.91 5.61
C VAL A 265 -8.41 12.03 4.59
N PHE A 266 -8.41 11.19 3.55
CA PHE A 266 -9.43 11.22 2.50
C PHE A 266 -10.65 10.33 2.79
N ASP A 267 -10.69 9.62 3.93
CA ASP A 267 -11.71 8.60 4.25
C ASP A 267 -11.82 7.52 3.16
N TRP A 268 -10.67 7.14 2.61
CA TRP A 268 -10.58 6.07 1.61
C TRP A 268 -10.60 4.71 2.31
N LYS A 269 -11.66 3.94 2.14
CA LYS A 269 -11.92 2.66 2.86
C LYS A 269 -10.92 1.55 2.53
N GLY A 270 -9.64 1.82 2.79
CA GLY A 270 -8.53 0.89 2.65
C GLY A 270 -8.02 0.35 4.00
N ILE A 271 -6.91 -0.39 3.94
CA ILE A 271 -6.25 -0.97 5.13
C ILE A 271 -5.82 0.12 6.12
N GLY A 272 -5.43 1.31 5.63
CA GLY A 272 -4.99 2.41 6.48
C GLY A 272 -6.08 2.90 7.43
N VAL A 273 -7.29 3.09 6.94
CA VAL A 273 -8.45 3.45 7.79
C VAL A 273 -8.73 2.34 8.79
N VAL A 274 -8.69 1.07 8.35
CA VAL A 274 -8.89 -0.09 9.25
C VAL A 274 -7.85 -0.11 10.37
N VAL A 275 -6.58 0.20 10.07
CA VAL A 275 -5.50 0.24 11.08
C VAL A 275 -5.70 1.38 12.07
N VAL A 276 -6.01 2.59 11.59
CA VAL A 276 -6.24 3.74 12.48
C VAL A 276 -7.44 3.51 13.37
N ASP A 277 -8.56 3.05 12.82
CA ASP A 277 -9.75 2.68 13.59
C ASP A 277 -9.47 1.59 14.63
N ALA A 278 -8.66 0.60 14.28
CA ALA A 278 -8.29 -0.46 15.20
C ALA A 278 -7.36 0.04 16.32
N LEU A 279 -6.47 1.01 16.03
CA LEU A 279 -5.65 1.66 17.05
C LEU A 279 -6.50 2.47 18.04
N ASP A 280 -7.42 3.27 17.53
CA ASP A 280 -8.30 4.10 18.36
C ASP A 280 -9.21 3.24 19.26
N LYS A 281 -9.64 2.08 18.76
CA LYS A 281 -10.52 1.13 19.48
C LYS A 281 -9.76 0.05 20.25
N TYR A 282 -8.43 0.06 20.21
CA TYR A 282 -7.57 -0.96 20.85
C TYR A 282 -7.88 -2.39 20.37
N ASP A 283 -8.18 -2.54 19.08
CA ASP A 283 -8.47 -3.84 18.46
C ASP A 283 -7.18 -4.52 17.98
N PHE A 284 -6.46 -5.10 18.95
CA PHE A 284 -5.15 -5.66 18.73
C PHE A 284 -5.08 -6.76 17.63
N PRO A 285 -6.04 -7.71 17.53
CA PRO A 285 -6.01 -8.70 16.45
C PRO A 285 -6.07 -8.08 15.04
N VAL A 286 -6.85 -7.00 14.85
CA VAL A 286 -6.93 -6.30 13.56
C VAL A 286 -5.61 -5.62 13.23
N ILE A 287 -4.99 -4.96 14.21
CA ILE A 287 -3.68 -4.31 14.03
C ILE A 287 -2.62 -5.34 13.63
N MET A 288 -2.52 -6.45 14.38
CA MET A 288 -1.55 -7.51 14.09
C MET A 288 -1.78 -8.15 12.73
N GLY A 289 -3.04 -8.43 12.38
CA GLY A 289 -3.40 -8.96 11.08
C GLY A 289 -3.06 -8.03 9.92
N ALA A 290 -3.31 -6.72 10.09
CA ALA A 290 -2.99 -5.71 9.09
C ALA A 290 -1.47 -5.57 8.89
N VAL A 291 -0.69 -5.51 9.97
CA VAL A 291 0.78 -5.46 9.91
C VAL A 291 1.34 -6.70 9.21
N LEU A 292 0.81 -7.88 9.54
CA LEU A 292 1.23 -9.13 8.88
C LEU A 292 0.89 -9.12 7.39
N LEU A 293 -0.33 -8.69 7.03
CA LEU A 293 -0.75 -8.60 5.63
C LEU A 293 0.16 -7.64 4.84
N ILE A 294 0.43 -6.46 5.38
CA ILE A 294 1.32 -5.47 4.75
C ILE A 294 2.74 -6.07 4.58
N ALA A 295 3.27 -6.74 5.60
CA ALA A 295 4.58 -7.37 5.53
C ALA A 295 4.66 -8.47 4.45
N VAL A 296 3.65 -9.35 4.38
CA VAL A 296 3.55 -10.39 3.36
C VAL A 296 3.45 -9.77 1.95
N MET A 297 2.61 -8.74 1.79
CA MET A 297 2.46 -8.05 0.51
C MET A 297 3.75 -7.35 0.08
N LEU A 298 4.48 -6.75 1.01
CA LEU A 298 5.78 -6.13 0.72
C LEU A 298 6.79 -7.16 0.20
N VAL A 299 6.85 -8.35 0.81
CA VAL A 299 7.70 -9.45 0.34
C VAL A 299 7.27 -9.92 -1.05
N LEU A 300 5.96 -10.15 -1.26
CA LEU A 300 5.43 -10.59 -2.55
C LEU A 300 5.70 -9.58 -3.67
N VAL A 301 5.51 -8.29 -3.39
CA VAL A 301 5.79 -7.23 -4.37
C VAL A 301 7.28 -7.17 -4.68
N ASN A 302 8.17 -7.27 -3.70
CA ASN A 302 9.61 -7.30 -3.94
C ASN A 302 10.02 -8.49 -4.82
N ILE A 303 9.51 -9.70 -4.53
CA ILE A 303 9.74 -10.89 -5.37
C ILE A 303 9.23 -10.65 -6.80
N LEU A 304 8.02 -10.11 -6.96
CA LEU A 304 7.46 -9.80 -8.27
C LEU A 304 8.34 -8.81 -9.04
N VAL A 305 8.82 -7.79 -8.36
CA VAL A 305 9.73 -6.78 -8.90
C VAL A 305 11.05 -7.42 -9.35
N ASP A 306 11.65 -8.29 -8.54
CA ASP A 306 12.89 -8.98 -8.89
C ASP A 306 12.71 -9.87 -10.13
N ILE A 307 11.56 -10.55 -10.24
CA ILE A 307 11.21 -11.34 -11.42
C ILE A 307 11.09 -10.44 -12.66
N ILE A 308 10.39 -9.31 -12.55
CA ILE A 308 10.24 -8.34 -13.65
C ILE A 308 11.62 -7.80 -14.07
N TYR A 309 12.51 -7.54 -13.11
CA TYR A 309 13.88 -7.13 -13.38
C TYR A 309 14.65 -8.16 -14.20
N GLY A 310 14.56 -9.44 -13.84
CA GLY A 310 15.22 -10.52 -14.57
C GLY A 310 14.76 -10.61 -16.03
N PHE A 311 13.51 -10.18 -16.34
CA PHE A 311 13.01 -10.10 -17.72
C PHE A 311 13.46 -8.84 -18.48
N ILE A 312 13.58 -7.70 -17.79
CA ILE A 312 13.93 -6.40 -18.41
C ILE A 312 15.43 -6.30 -18.65
N ASP A 313 16.26 -6.71 -17.69
CA ASP A 313 17.71 -6.69 -17.80
C ASP A 313 18.31 -8.11 -17.69
N PRO A 314 18.57 -8.78 -18.83
CA PRO A 314 19.15 -10.13 -18.84
C PRO A 314 20.58 -10.18 -18.28
N ARG A 315 21.20 -9.05 -17.94
CA ARG A 315 22.53 -8.99 -17.30
C ARG A 315 22.46 -9.24 -15.80
N VAL A 316 21.30 -9.03 -15.18
CA VAL A 316 21.04 -9.36 -13.78
C VAL A 316 20.66 -10.85 -13.72
N ARG A 317 21.67 -11.73 -13.72
CA ARG A 317 21.45 -13.16 -13.42
C ARG A 317 21.27 -13.28 -11.91
N ILE A 318 20.13 -13.83 -11.51
CA ILE A 318 19.89 -14.28 -10.13
C ILE A 318 20.95 -15.36 -9.86
N SER A 319 21.96 -15.03 -9.08
CA SER A 319 22.96 -15.96 -8.56
C SER A 319 22.52 -16.49 -7.21
#